data_7890b75002285f109444275a25dd80da
#
_entry.id   7890b75002285f109444275a25dd80da
#
_cell.length_a   1.000
_cell.length_b   1.000
_cell.length_c   1.000
_cell.angle_alpha   90.00
_cell.angle_beta   90.00
_cell.angle_gamma   90.00
#
_symmetry.space_group_name_H-M   'P 1'
#
loop_
_entity.id
_entity.type
_entity.pdbx_description
1 polymer ?
#
loop_
_entity_poly.entity_id
_entity_poly.type
_entity_poly.pdbx_seq_one_letter_code
_entity_poly.pdbx_strand_id
1 'polypeptide(L)'
;MMHVEAVDREGLRRRVKDPFYQNTTSILAMENDQVLGRTEYHFYGCMQDGYRMAYVDWVYVLPEARHKGVVQGLFQEMEKDCRKHGINQYYLIRATNPNADKFYHSFENAELDEEPFLRKE
;
A
#
# COMPACT_ATOMS: atom_id res chain seq x y z
N MET A 1 -9.93 8.63 3.39
CA MET A 1 -10.81 7.67 2.69
C MET A 1 -10.83 7.98 1.22
N MET A 2 -10.80 6.95 0.43
CA MET A 2 -10.83 7.10 -1.02
C MET A 2 -12.26 7.20 -1.52
N HIS A 3 -12.49 8.18 -2.35
CA HIS A 3 -13.74 8.26 -3.09
C HIS A 3 -13.53 7.65 -4.47
N VAL A 4 -14.53 6.92 -4.94
CA VAL A 4 -14.50 6.43 -6.32
C VAL A 4 -14.93 7.58 -7.21
N GLU A 5 -13.97 8.40 -7.57
CA GLU A 5 -14.19 9.53 -8.45
C GLU A 5 -13.70 9.20 -9.85
N ALA A 6 -14.02 10.08 -10.79
CA ALA A 6 -13.51 9.94 -12.15
C ALA A 6 -11.99 9.94 -12.14
N VAL A 7 -11.39 8.99 -12.82
CA VAL A 7 -9.93 8.86 -12.89
C VAL A 7 -9.39 9.94 -13.83
N ASP A 8 -8.35 10.66 -13.37
CA ASP A 8 -7.61 11.61 -14.20
C ASP A 8 -6.67 10.83 -15.11
N ARG A 9 -7.16 10.44 -16.26
CA ARG A 9 -6.42 9.59 -17.19
C ARG A 9 -5.20 10.29 -17.79
N GLU A 10 -5.31 11.56 -18.07
CA GLU A 10 -4.17 12.32 -18.61
C GLU A 10 -3.07 12.48 -17.57
N GLY A 11 -3.44 12.77 -16.33
CA GLY A 11 -2.50 12.84 -15.25
C GLY A 11 -1.75 11.52 -15.06
N LEU A 12 -2.48 10.40 -15.12
CA LEU A 12 -1.86 9.08 -15.02
C LEU A 12 -0.89 8.80 -16.18
N ARG A 13 -1.27 9.17 -17.40
CA ARG A 13 -0.41 9.00 -18.57
C ARG A 13 0.89 9.78 -18.43
N ARG A 14 0.82 10.99 -17.90
CA ARG A 14 2.01 11.81 -17.65
C ARG A 14 2.88 11.19 -16.58
N ARG A 15 2.27 10.74 -15.47
CA ARG A 15 3.02 10.18 -14.34
C ARG A 15 3.72 8.87 -14.71
N VAL A 16 3.09 8.04 -15.53
CA VAL A 16 3.70 6.78 -15.97
C VAL A 16 5.03 7.02 -16.69
N LYS A 17 5.14 8.14 -17.38
CA LYS A 17 6.35 8.49 -18.15
C LYS A 17 7.35 9.31 -17.34
N ASP A 18 6.98 9.76 -16.16
CA ASP A 18 7.81 10.64 -15.33
C ASP A 18 8.73 9.80 -14.46
N PRO A 19 10.06 9.99 -14.54
CA PRO A 19 11.00 9.24 -13.71
C PRO A 19 10.75 9.39 -12.20
N PHE A 20 10.10 10.46 -11.78
CA PHE A 20 9.77 10.68 -10.37
C PHE A 20 8.92 9.56 -9.79
N TYR A 21 8.10 8.91 -10.63
CA TYR A 21 7.16 7.87 -10.18
C TYR A 21 7.63 6.45 -10.48
N GLN A 22 8.90 6.26 -10.87
CA GLN A 22 9.39 4.95 -11.29
C GLN A 22 9.54 3.95 -10.15
N ASN A 23 9.59 4.41 -8.90
CA ASN A 23 9.68 3.53 -7.73
C ASN A 23 8.31 3.17 -7.16
N THR A 24 7.25 3.52 -7.85
CA THR A 24 5.89 3.23 -7.43
C THR A 24 5.42 1.92 -8.02
N THR A 25 4.87 1.06 -7.18
CA THR A 25 4.27 -0.21 -7.61
C THR A 25 2.82 -0.25 -7.14
N SER A 26 1.94 -0.68 -8.03
CA SER A 26 0.54 -0.92 -7.69
C SER A 26 0.22 -2.38 -7.92
N ILE A 27 -0.44 -3.00 -6.95
CA ILE A 27 -0.94 -4.37 -7.07
C ILE A 27 -2.46 -4.30 -7.09
N LEU A 28 -3.05 -4.97 -8.08
CA LEU A 28 -4.49 -4.99 -8.25
C LEU A 28 -5.02 -6.37 -7.94
N ALA A 29 -6.10 -6.45 -7.18
CA ALA A 29 -6.86 -7.67 -7.00
C ALA A 29 -8.01 -7.64 -8.01
N MET A 30 -8.06 -8.62 -8.90
CA MET A 30 -9.03 -8.62 -9.98
C MET A 30 -9.86 -9.90 -9.99
N GLU A 31 -11.10 -9.76 -10.41
CA GLU A 31 -12.01 -10.89 -10.63
C GLU A 31 -12.90 -10.54 -11.83
N ASN A 32 -12.90 -11.39 -12.86
CA ASN A 32 -13.74 -11.19 -14.05
C ASN A 32 -13.57 -9.79 -14.66
N ASP A 33 -12.34 -9.34 -14.82
CA ASP A 33 -11.97 -8.03 -15.36
C ASP A 33 -12.40 -6.83 -14.50
N GLN A 34 -12.85 -7.10 -13.28
CA GLN A 34 -13.19 -6.06 -12.33
C GLN A 34 -12.07 -5.92 -11.29
N VAL A 35 -11.67 -4.69 -10.99
CA VAL A 35 -10.71 -4.43 -9.91
C VAL A 35 -11.48 -4.42 -8.59
N LEU A 36 -11.15 -5.35 -7.70
CA LEU A 36 -11.77 -5.45 -6.38
C LEU A 36 -11.03 -4.65 -5.33
N GLY A 37 -9.75 -4.46 -5.51
CA GLY A 37 -8.93 -3.73 -4.56
C GLY A 37 -7.58 -3.39 -5.15
N ARG A 38 -6.87 -2.50 -4.46
CA ARG A 38 -5.56 -2.02 -4.92
C ARG A 38 -4.72 -1.62 -3.74
N THR A 39 -3.41 -1.90 -3.81
CA THR A 39 -2.42 -1.30 -2.92
C THR A 39 -1.36 -0.61 -3.76
N GLU A 40 -0.81 0.47 -3.24
CA GLU A 40 0.27 1.21 -3.87
C GLU A 40 1.36 1.44 -2.86
N TYR A 41 2.60 1.20 -3.25
CA TYR A 41 3.74 1.35 -2.35
C TYR A 41 4.97 1.79 -3.13
N HIS A 42 5.97 2.28 -2.39
CA HIS A 42 7.20 2.80 -2.94
C HIS A 42 8.39 2.18 -2.22
N PHE A 43 9.43 1.84 -2.99
CA PHE A 43 10.69 1.42 -2.39
C PHE A 43 11.62 2.61 -2.28
N TYR A 44 12.35 2.67 -1.17
CA TYR A 44 13.39 3.67 -1.02
C TYR A 44 14.47 3.15 -0.10
N GLY A 45 15.63 3.79 -0.14
CA GLY A 45 16.76 3.40 0.68
C GLY A 45 17.10 4.44 1.71
N CYS A 46 17.56 3.99 2.87
CA CYS A 46 18.11 4.86 3.89
C CYS A 46 19.63 4.91 3.72
N MET A 47 20.14 6.09 3.42
CA MET A 47 21.58 6.23 3.12
C MET A 47 22.44 5.97 4.35
N GLN A 48 21.95 6.32 5.53
CA GLN A 48 22.71 6.22 6.75
C GLN A 48 23.01 4.78 7.16
N ASP A 49 22.02 3.91 7.10
CA ASP A 49 22.15 2.53 7.58
C ASP A 49 22.05 1.48 6.48
N GLY A 50 21.76 1.90 5.26
CA GLY A 50 21.65 1.00 4.13
C GLY A 50 20.37 0.20 4.10
N TYR A 51 19.41 0.48 4.95
CA TYR A 51 18.14 -0.22 4.95
C TYR A 51 17.35 0.08 3.67
N ARG A 52 16.73 -0.96 3.17
CA ARG A 52 15.78 -0.86 2.07
C ARG A 52 14.38 -0.94 2.63
N MET A 53 13.58 0.06 2.31
CA MET A 53 12.29 0.27 2.93
C MET A 53 11.20 0.30 1.88
N ALA A 54 9.99 -0.07 2.29
CA ALA A 54 8.80 0.18 1.50
C ALA A 54 7.83 1.03 2.32
N TYR A 55 7.21 1.99 1.67
CA TYR A 55 6.12 2.76 2.25
C TYR A 55 4.84 2.47 1.49
N VAL A 56 3.84 1.97 2.21
CA VAL A 56 2.52 1.69 1.65
C VAL A 56 1.67 2.94 1.85
N ASP A 57 1.40 3.67 0.78
CA ASP A 57 0.66 4.92 0.90
C ASP A 57 -0.81 4.79 0.51
N TRP A 58 -1.22 3.61 0.03
CA TRP A 58 -2.57 3.46 -0.46
C TRP A 58 -3.03 2.01 -0.40
N VAL A 59 -4.16 1.78 0.27
CA VAL A 59 -4.82 0.47 0.28
C VAL A 59 -6.31 0.72 0.19
N TYR A 60 -6.96 0.11 -0.78
CA TYR A 60 -8.41 0.24 -0.92
C TYR A 60 -9.01 -1.04 -1.46
N VAL A 61 -10.15 -1.42 -0.89
CA VAL A 61 -10.94 -2.55 -1.35
C VAL A 61 -12.39 -2.07 -1.48
N LEU A 62 -13.01 -2.41 -2.61
CA LEU A 62 -14.41 -2.06 -2.84
C LEU A 62 -15.28 -2.59 -1.70
N PRO A 63 -16.31 -1.83 -1.29
CA PRO A 63 -17.17 -2.27 -0.17
C PRO A 63 -17.75 -3.66 -0.34
N GLU A 64 -18.18 -4.01 -1.54
CA GLU A 64 -18.77 -5.32 -1.83
C GLU A 64 -17.76 -6.47 -1.82
N ALA A 65 -16.48 -6.16 -1.86
CA ALA A 65 -15.39 -7.15 -1.83
C ALA A 65 -14.72 -7.26 -0.45
N ARG A 66 -15.18 -6.49 0.53
CA ARG A 66 -14.61 -6.53 1.88
C ARG A 66 -14.97 -7.83 2.58
N HIS A 67 -14.11 -8.22 3.54
CA HIS A 67 -14.26 -9.46 4.32
C HIS A 67 -14.16 -10.74 3.49
N LYS A 68 -13.54 -10.66 2.29
CA LYS A 68 -13.30 -11.81 1.41
C LYS A 68 -11.82 -12.13 1.25
N GLY A 69 -10.96 -11.59 2.11
CA GLY A 69 -9.54 -11.88 2.04
C GLY A 69 -8.77 -11.09 0.98
N VAL A 70 -9.38 -10.08 0.36
CA VAL A 70 -8.72 -9.30 -0.70
C VAL A 70 -7.52 -8.53 -0.15
N VAL A 71 -7.69 -7.87 1.00
CA VAL A 71 -6.59 -7.09 1.61
C VAL A 71 -5.43 -8.00 1.96
N GLN A 72 -5.71 -9.16 2.57
CA GLN A 72 -4.69 -10.13 2.91
C GLN A 72 -3.91 -10.57 1.68
N GLY A 73 -4.62 -10.84 0.59
CA GLY A 73 -3.97 -11.21 -0.67
C GLY A 73 -3.09 -10.11 -1.24
N LEU A 74 -3.55 -8.87 -1.17
CA LEU A 74 -2.76 -7.72 -1.62
C LEU A 74 -1.46 -7.61 -0.82
N PHE A 75 -1.53 -7.72 0.50
CA PHE A 75 -0.34 -7.66 1.34
C PHE A 75 0.59 -8.85 1.12
N GLN A 76 0.05 -10.05 0.90
CA GLN A 76 0.88 -11.22 0.61
C GLN A 76 1.68 -11.02 -0.67
N GLU A 77 1.05 -10.50 -1.72
CA GLU A 77 1.76 -10.23 -2.98
C GLU A 77 2.78 -9.11 -2.82
N MET A 78 2.45 -8.06 -2.06
CA MET A 78 3.40 -7.00 -1.77
C MET A 78 4.61 -7.55 -1.01
N GLU A 79 4.39 -8.42 -0.03
CA GLU A 79 5.47 -9.00 0.76
C GLU A 79 6.38 -9.89 -0.08
N LYS A 80 5.81 -10.60 -1.07
CA LYS A 80 6.62 -11.36 -2.03
C LYS A 80 7.52 -10.42 -2.83
N ASP A 81 6.98 -9.31 -3.30
CA ASP A 81 7.74 -8.33 -4.05
C ASP A 81 8.83 -7.70 -3.18
N CYS A 82 8.52 -7.38 -1.94
CA CYS A 82 9.49 -6.87 -0.99
C CYS A 82 10.65 -7.86 -0.79
N ARG A 83 10.35 -9.14 -0.58
CA ARG A 83 11.39 -10.15 -0.42
C ARG A 83 12.25 -10.27 -1.68
N LYS A 84 11.63 -10.21 -2.84
CA LYS A 84 12.35 -10.28 -4.12
C LYS A 84 13.36 -9.15 -4.28
N HIS A 85 13.08 -7.98 -3.73
CA HIS A 85 13.93 -6.80 -3.85
C HIS A 85 14.79 -6.54 -2.62
N GLY A 86 14.80 -7.48 -1.67
CA GLY A 86 15.64 -7.33 -0.47
C GLY A 86 15.19 -6.20 0.45
N ILE A 87 13.89 -5.96 0.51
CA ILE A 87 13.33 -4.94 1.39
C ILE A 87 13.38 -5.43 2.84
N ASN A 88 13.97 -4.62 3.72
CA ASN A 88 14.13 -4.98 5.12
C ASN A 88 12.83 -4.89 5.90
N GLN A 89 12.05 -3.85 5.65
CA GLN A 89 10.75 -3.68 6.29
C GLN A 89 9.87 -2.74 5.51
N TYR A 90 8.58 -2.79 5.78
CA TYR A 90 7.65 -1.81 5.23
C TYR A 90 6.82 -1.22 6.36
N TYR A 91 6.24 -0.07 6.11
CA TYR A 91 5.37 0.60 7.07
C TYR A 91 4.26 1.34 6.34
N LEU A 92 3.24 1.71 7.11
CA LEU A 92 2.11 2.48 6.60
C LEU A 92 1.52 3.31 7.74
N ILE A 93 0.78 4.34 7.37
CA ILE A 93 -0.03 5.08 8.33
C ILE A 93 -1.37 4.37 8.40
N ARG A 94 -1.68 3.80 9.56
CA ARG A 94 -2.91 3.03 9.70
C ARG A 94 -4.14 3.91 9.88
N ALA A 95 -5.26 3.47 9.34
CA ALA A 95 -6.54 4.06 9.64
C ALA A 95 -6.94 3.71 11.08
N THR A 96 -7.72 4.58 11.70
CA THR A 96 -8.08 4.43 13.12
C THR A 96 -9.50 3.95 13.33
N ASN A 97 -10.12 3.35 12.33
CA ASN A 97 -11.45 2.76 12.51
C ASN A 97 -11.34 1.33 13.06
N PRO A 98 -12.39 0.80 13.71
CA PRO A 98 -12.31 -0.51 14.36
C PRO A 98 -11.98 -1.68 13.41
N ASN A 99 -12.46 -1.64 12.19
CA ASN A 99 -12.17 -2.69 11.23
C ASN A 99 -10.71 -2.70 10.81
N ALA A 100 -10.14 -1.52 10.57
CA ALA A 100 -8.74 -1.39 10.21
C ALA A 100 -7.85 -1.81 11.38
N ASP A 101 -8.18 -1.39 12.60
CA ASP A 101 -7.44 -1.79 13.80
C ASP A 101 -7.39 -3.31 13.93
N LYS A 102 -8.54 -3.95 13.79
CA LYS A 102 -8.62 -5.41 13.89
C LYS A 102 -7.75 -6.09 12.85
N PHE A 103 -7.76 -5.58 11.63
CA PHE A 103 -6.94 -6.12 10.55
C PHE A 103 -5.46 -5.97 10.87
N TYR A 104 -5.01 -4.77 11.25
CA TYR A 104 -3.60 -4.53 11.52
C TYR A 104 -3.08 -5.31 12.73
N HIS A 105 -3.91 -5.53 13.73
CA HIS A 105 -3.52 -6.35 14.88
C HIS A 105 -3.40 -7.83 14.54
N SER A 106 -3.93 -8.27 13.41
CA SER A 106 -3.81 -9.66 12.97
C SER A 106 -2.46 -9.96 12.31
N PHE A 107 -1.64 -8.96 12.03
CA PHE A 107 -0.35 -9.16 11.38
C PHE A 107 0.65 -9.75 12.35
N GLU A 108 1.35 -10.80 11.90
CA GLU A 108 2.48 -11.38 12.61
C GLU A 108 3.73 -10.55 12.31
N ASN A 109 4.63 -10.46 13.28
CA ASN A 109 5.93 -9.78 13.13
C ASN A 109 5.78 -8.31 12.76
N ALA A 110 4.68 -7.67 13.13
CA ALA A 110 4.45 -6.26 12.91
C ALA A 110 4.30 -5.54 14.23
N GLU A 111 4.84 -4.34 14.29
CA GLU A 111 4.68 -3.45 15.43
C GLU A 111 3.70 -2.35 15.03
N LEU A 112 2.70 -2.12 15.89
CA LEU A 112 1.78 -1.01 15.72
C LEU A 112 2.27 0.13 16.59
N ASP A 113 2.84 1.13 15.94
CA ASP A 113 3.33 2.32 16.61
C ASP A 113 2.16 3.23 16.90
N GLU A 114 1.99 3.59 18.17
CA GLU A 114 0.92 4.49 18.60
C GLU A 114 1.37 5.94 18.62
N GLU A 115 2.65 6.20 18.41
CA GLU A 115 3.15 7.56 18.34
C GLU A 115 2.56 8.26 17.11
N PRO A 116 2.10 9.50 17.26
CA PRO A 116 1.57 10.23 16.13
C PRO A 116 2.67 10.62 15.17
N PHE A 117 2.37 10.51 13.87
CA PHE A 117 3.26 11.02 12.85
C PHE A 117 3.29 12.54 12.88
N LEU A 118 4.48 13.11 12.76
CA LEU A 118 4.59 14.53 12.49
C LEU A 118 4.29 14.75 11.01
N ARG A 119 3.26 15.49 10.73
CA ARG A 119 2.91 15.86 9.36
C ARG A 119 2.97 17.36 9.24
N LYS A 120 3.75 17.81 8.27
CA LYS A 120 3.85 19.22 7.96
C LYS A 120 3.39 19.44 6.53
N GLU A 121 2.37 20.23 6.39
CA GLU A 121 1.82 20.58 5.09
C GLU A 121 2.38 21.91 4.59
#